data_f4da2eace11d8a6e0f942fa7bafba956
#
_entry.id   f4da2eace11d8a6e0f942fa7bafba956
#
_cell.length_a   1.000
_cell.length_b   1.000
_cell.length_c   1.000
_cell.angle_alpha   90.00
_cell.angle_beta   90.00
_cell.angle_gamma   90.00
#
_symmetry.space_group_name_H-M   'P 1'
#
loop_
_entity.id
_entity.type
_entity.pdbx_description
1 polymer ?
#
loop_
_entity_poly.entity_id
_entity_poly.type
_entity_poly.pdbx_seq_one_letter_code
_entity_poly.pdbx_strand_id
1 'polypeptide(L)'
;VGYNVRQFAGITGNGHYQWYFDRIKQDAAGTEMAFYNYGWWDLNFDDLVYRHDYRQVEAVSPTDLPSLAVFDDIGWVTIQKQMEDPDRHLQFVFKSSPYGSLSHSHGDQNAFVLYAHGEDLAIQSGHYVAFNSQMHINWRRQTRSKNAVLIGGKGQYAEKDKALARRAAGRIVSFEEKPGHIRMLGDATAAYQVANPLVRKAERENPFVNDS
;
A
#
# COMPACT_ATOMS: atom_id res chain seq x y z
N VAL A 1 4.20 8.88 10.41
CA VAL A 1 3.11 9.14 9.45
C VAL A 1 2.20 10.24 9.96
N GLY A 2 1.73 10.19 11.20
CA GLY A 2 0.76 11.14 11.74
C GLY A 2 1.16 12.62 11.60
N TYR A 3 2.41 12.96 11.88
CA TYR A 3 2.88 14.35 11.78
C TYR A 3 2.88 14.89 10.35
N ASN A 4 3.32 14.09 9.39
CA ASN A 4 3.28 14.49 7.99
C ASN A 4 1.86 14.79 7.53
N VAL A 5 0.89 14.00 7.97
CA VAL A 5 -0.52 14.22 7.66
C VAL A 5 -1.01 15.54 8.27
N ARG A 6 -0.64 15.84 9.53
CA ARG A 6 -0.96 17.14 10.15
C ARG A 6 -0.32 18.31 9.41
N GLN A 7 0.94 18.18 8.98
CA GLN A 7 1.60 19.20 8.15
C GLN A 7 0.82 19.43 6.86
N PHE A 8 0.42 18.37 6.18
CA PHE A 8 -0.40 18.48 4.96
C PHE A 8 -1.73 19.18 5.24
N ALA A 9 -2.41 18.87 6.33
CA ALA A 9 -3.62 19.59 6.73
C ALA A 9 -3.35 21.09 6.85
N GLY A 10 -2.34 21.49 7.61
CA GLY A 10 -1.99 22.89 7.85
C GLY A 10 -1.57 23.64 6.58
N ILE A 11 -0.78 23.02 5.71
CA ILE A 11 -0.28 23.63 4.48
C ILE A 11 -1.40 23.76 3.43
N THR A 12 -2.17 22.69 3.22
CA THR A 12 -3.18 22.63 2.16
C THR A 12 -4.53 23.18 2.58
N GLY A 13 -4.83 23.19 3.88
CA GLY A 13 -6.15 23.50 4.41
C GLY A 13 -7.19 22.40 4.17
N ASN A 14 -6.74 21.19 3.83
CA ASN A 14 -7.63 20.08 3.54
C ASN A 14 -8.01 19.33 4.84
N GLY A 15 -9.32 19.37 5.18
CA GLY A 15 -9.88 18.78 6.39
C GLY A 15 -9.83 17.25 6.43
N HIS A 16 -9.71 16.57 5.30
CA HIS A 16 -9.56 15.12 5.29
C HIS A 16 -8.22 14.67 5.89
N TYR A 17 -7.14 15.44 5.69
CA TYR A 17 -5.87 15.19 6.37
C TYR A 17 -6.00 15.40 7.87
N GLN A 18 -6.73 16.42 8.30
CA GLN A 18 -6.98 16.65 9.72
C GLN A 18 -7.80 15.51 10.33
N TRP A 19 -8.86 15.06 9.66
CA TRP A 19 -9.67 13.92 10.09
C TRP A 19 -8.80 12.67 10.28
N TYR A 20 -7.94 12.37 9.31
CA TYR A 20 -7.06 11.20 9.37
C TYR A 20 -6.04 11.32 10.50
N PHE A 21 -5.49 12.52 10.74
CA PHE A 21 -4.62 12.77 11.88
C PHE A 21 -5.33 12.52 13.21
N ASP A 22 -6.53 13.06 13.37
CA ASP A 22 -7.33 12.92 14.60
C ASP A 22 -7.69 11.44 14.84
N ARG A 23 -7.98 10.71 13.79
CA ARG A 23 -8.24 9.26 13.86
C ARG A 23 -7.03 8.48 14.33
N ILE A 24 -5.86 8.68 13.73
CA ILE A 24 -4.62 8.03 14.16
C ILE A 24 -4.32 8.35 15.63
N LYS A 25 -4.53 9.60 16.04
CA LYS A 25 -4.32 10.01 17.42
C LYS A 25 -5.28 9.33 18.38
N GLN A 26 -6.53 9.17 18.00
CA GLN A 26 -7.54 8.45 18.78
C GLN A 26 -7.20 6.96 18.91
N ASP A 27 -6.85 6.31 17.81
CA ASP A 27 -6.48 4.89 17.79
C ASP A 27 -5.20 4.61 18.59
N ALA A 28 -4.29 5.59 18.64
CA ALA A 28 -3.08 5.53 19.46
C ALA A 28 -3.29 5.93 20.93
N ALA A 29 -4.49 6.32 21.34
CA ALA A 29 -4.77 6.72 22.70
C ALA A 29 -4.42 5.59 23.69
N GLY A 30 -3.59 5.90 24.70
CA GLY A 30 -3.03 4.89 25.62
C GLY A 30 -1.75 4.21 25.12
N THR A 31 -1.30 4.49 23.89
CA THR A 31 -0.05 3.98 23.31
C THR A 31 0.81 5.14 22.80
N GLU A 32 1.08 6.13 23.63
CA GLU A 32 1.85 7.34 23.24
C GLU A 32 3.16 7.00 22.54
N MET A 33 3.82 5.94 22.98
CA MET A 33 5.05 5.45 22.37
C MET A 33 4.87 5.03 20.90
N ALA A 34 3.74 4.43 20.55
CA ALA A 34 3.47 4.00 19.18
C ALA A 34 3.17 5.18 18.25
N PHE A 35 2.61 6.26 18.78
CA PHE A 35 2.29 7.46 17.99
C PHE A 35 3.49 8.41 17.82
N TYR A 36 4.24 8.62 18.89
CA TYR A 36 5.27 9.64 18.96
C TYR A 36 6.70 9.12 18.85
N ASN A 37 6.94 7.86 19.13
CA ASN A 37 8.29 7.34 19.29
C ASN A 37 8.55 6.18 18.34
N TYR A 38 8.85 6.50 17.09
CA TYR A 38 9.31 5.53 16.11
C TYR A 38 10.84 5.57 15.93
N GLY A 39 11.56 5.64 17.04
CA GLY A 39 13.02 5.69 17.04
C GLY A 39 13.58 7.00 16.50
N TRP A 40 14.76 6.95 15.92
CA TRP A 40 15.48 8.13 15.44
C TRP A 40 14.92 8.75 14.15
N TRP A 41 13.88 8.15 13.53
CA TRP A 41 13.13 8.75 12.40
C TRP A 41 12.00 9.65 12.88
N ASP A 42 11.84 9.80 14.17
CA ASP A 42 10.74 10.57 14.69
C ASP A 42 10.96 12.05 14.43
N LEU A 43 10.10 12.61 13.60
CA LEU A 43 10.09 14.03 13.23
C LEU A 43 9.35 14.90 14.26
N ASN A 44 9.24 14.49 15.51
CA ASN A 44 8.63 15.26 16.59
C ASN A 44 9.25 16.65 16.70
N PHE A 45 10.54 16.76 16.42
CA PHE A 45 11.23 18.04 16.42
C PHE A 45 10.62 19.01 15.41
N ASP A 46 10.35 18.56 14.19
CA ASP A 46 9.75 19.39 13.16
C ASP A 46 8.32 19.79 13.54
N ASP A 47 7.51 18.88 14.07
CA ASP A 47 6.18 19.23 14.56
C ASP A 47 6.25 20.24 15.73
N LEU A 48 7.18 20.06 16.64
CA LEU A 48 7.37 20.99 17.74
C LEU A 48 7.76 22.40 17.27
N VAL A 49 8.66 22.49 16.29
CA VAL A 49 9.20 23.75 15.78
C VAL A 49 8.18 24.47 14.90
N TYR A 50 7.52 23.74 13.99
CA TYR A 50 6.67 24.34 12.96
C TYR A 50 5.18 24.32 13.26
N ARG A 51 4.72 23.68 14.33
CA ARG A 51 3.28 23.55 14.63
C ARG A 51 2.54 24.89 14.78
N HIS A 52 3.26 25.96 15.12
CA HIS A 52 2.67 27.29 15.21
C HIS A 52 2.38 27.91 13.84
N ASP A 53 3.09 27.46 12.82
CA ASP A 53 2.94 27.95 11.44
C ASP A 53 1.78 27.23 10.73
N TYR A 54 1.27 26.14 11.32
CA TYR A 54 0.15 25.43 10.73
C TYR A 54 -1.16 26.11 11.08
N ARG A 55 -1.93 26.44 10.05
CA ARG A 55 -3.29 26.90 10.30
C ARG A 55 -4.11 25.81 10.98
N GLN A 56 -5.05 26.23 11.79
CA GLN A 56 -6.07 25.34 12.32
C GLN A 56 -7.00 24.93 11.18
N VAL A 57 -7.22 23.63 11.04
CA VAL A 57 -8.06 23.05 10.00
C VAL A 57 -9.14 22.23 10.68
N GLU A 58 -10.40 22.46 10.30
CA GLU A 58 -11.52 21.64 10.75
C GLU A 58 -11.45 20.25 10.07
N ALA A 59 -11.67 19.20 10.86
CA ALA A 59 -11.70 17.84 10.33
C ALA A 59 -12.94 17.61 9.47
N VAL A 60 -12.73 17.03 8.29
CA VAL A 60 -13.81 16.66 7.34
C VAL A 60 -13.79 15.17 7.14
N SER A 61 -14.92 14.50 7.36
CA SER A 61 -15.05 13.06 7.13
C SER A 61 -14.75 12.70 5.68
N PRO A 62 -14.12 11.54 5.41
CA PRO A 62 -13.80 11.09 4.05
C PRO A 62 -15.01 10.51 3.28
N THR A 63 -16.22 10.65 3.78
CA THR A 63 -17.44 10.08 3.17
C THR A 63 -17.67 10.53 1.73
N ASP A 64 -17.23 11.74 1.38
CA ASP A 64 -17.39 12.32 0.04
C ASP A 64 -16.21 12.01 -0.90
N LEU A 65 -15.19 11.33 -0.41
CA LEU A 65 -14.06 10.96 -1.24
C LEU A 65 -14.42 9.78 -2.16
N PRO A 66 -13.88 9.77 -3.40
CA PRO A 66 -14.03 8.62 -4.28
C PRO A 66 -13.53 7.34 -3.60
N SER A 67 -14.30 6.26 -3.73
CA SER A 67 -13.89 4.95 -3.17
C SER A 67 -12.71 4.33 -3.90
N LEU A 68 -12.48 4.70 -5.16
CA LEU A 68 -11.37 4.23 -5.99
C LEU A 68 -10.33 5.33 -6.15
N ALA A 69 -9.06 4.99 -5.92
CA ALA A 69 -7.93 5.83 -6.29
C ALA A 69 -6.89 5.02 -7.06
N VAL A 70 -6.40 5.59 -8.15
CA VAL A 70 -5.39 5.00 -9.02
C VAL A 70 -4.15 5.88 -9.01
N PHE A 71 -3.01 5.28 -8.71
CA PHE A 71 -1.70 5.93 -8.64
C PHE A 71 -0.81 5.30 -9.72
N ASP A 72 -0.99 5.71 -10.97
CA ASP A 72 -0.34 5.11 -12.14
C ASP A 72 1.18 5.16 -12.07
N ASP A 73 1.74 6.27 -11.59
CA ASP A 73 3.19 6.47 -11.49
C ASP A 73 3.88 5.44 -10.58
N ILE A 74 3.18 4.98 -9.55
CA ILE A 74 3.70 3.96 -8.62
C ILE A 74 3.07 2.59 -8.83
N GLY A 75 2.08 2.48 -9.70
CA GLY A 75 1.39 1.24 -10.04
C GLY A 75 0.55 0.68 -8.89
N TRP A 76 -0.22 1.54 -8.22
CA TRP A 76 -1.12 1.14 -7.13
C TRP A 76 -2.55 1.51 -7.46
N VAL A 77 -3.47 0.61 -7.12
CA VAL A 77 -4.91 0.85 -7.14
C VAL A 77 -5.44 0.57 -5.75
N THR A 78 -6.20 1.51 -5.19
CA THR A 78 -6.81 1.35 -3.87
C THR A 78 -8.32 1.51 -3.95
N ILE A 79 -9.02 0.66 -3.21
CA ILE A 79 -10.46 0.81 -2.96
C ILE A 79 -10.62 0.99 -1.46
N GLN A 80 -11.32 2.06 -1.07
CA GLN A 80 -11.61 2.38 0.32
C GLN A 80 -13.11 2.64 0.44
N LYS A 81 -13.78 2.00 1.38
CA LYS A 81 -15.19 2.23 1.67
C LYS A 81 -15.42 2.34 3.17
N GLN A 82 -16.31 3.23 3.56
CA GLN A 82 -16.75 3.40 4.94
C GLN A 82 -15.57 3.56 5.93
N MET A 83 -14.60 4.39 5.57
CA MET A 83 -13.39 4.65 6.36
C MET A 83 -13.68 5.19 7.76
N GLU A 84 -14.84 5.79 7.96
CA GLU A 84 -15.31 6.35 9.23
C GLU A 84 -15.80 5.29 10.23
N ASP A 85 -16.17 4.11 9.74
CA ASP A 85 -16.71 3.02 10.54
C ASP A 85 -15.77 1.80 10.51
N PRO A 86 -15.00 1.52 11.58
CA PRO A 86 -14.03 0.42 11.61
C PRO A 86 -14.64 -0.95 11.33
N ASP A 87 -15.89 -1.18 11.80
CA ASP A 87 -16.57 -2.47 11.66
C ASP A 87 -17.07 -2.71 10.23
N ARG A 88 -17.19 -1.64 9.44
CA ARG A 88 -17.67 -1.67 8.06
C ARG A 88 -16.61 -1.25 7.05
N HIS A 89 -15.48 -0.73 7.53
CA HIS A 89 -14.38 -0.30 6.67
C HIS A 89 -13.90 -1.45 5.81
N LEU A 90 -13.78 -1.17 4.51
CA LEU A 90 -13.14 -2.05 3.54
C LEU A 90 -11.98 -1.32 2.90
N GLN A 91 -10.83 -1.95 2.92
CA GLN A 91 -9.64 -1.51 2.19
C GLN A 91 -9.12 -2.64 1.31
N PHE A 92 -9.01 -2.37 0.03
CA PHE A 92 -8.33 -3.23 -0.92
C PHE A 92 -7.20 -2.44 -1.58
N VAL A 93 -6.00 -3.00 -1.63
CA VAL A 93 -4.86 -2.41 -2.33
C VAL A 93 -4.28 -3.43 -3.29
N PHE A 94 -4.21 -3.07 -4.55
CA PHE A 94 -3.58 -3.85 -5.60
C PHE A 94 -2.32 -3.14 -6.09
N LYS A 95 -1.25 -3.91 -6.30
CA LYS A 95 0.05 -3.37 -6.73
C LYS A 95 0.52 -4.06 -8.00
N SER A 96 0.85 -3.25 -9.02
CA SER A 96 1.61 -3.66 -10.19
C SER A 96 2.52 -2.51 -10.61
N SER A 97 3.70 -2.44 -9.98
CA SER A 97 4.57 -1.25 -9.94
C SER A 97 5.68 -1.30 -10.99
N PRO A 98 6.00 -0.16 -11.63
CA PRO A 98 7.11 -0.07 -12.58
C PRO A 98 8.50 -0.12 -11.91
N TYR A 99 8.58 -0.05 -10.58
CA TYR A 99 9.85 0.08 -9.86
C TYR A 99 10.54 -1.24 -9.52
N GLY A 100 9.98 -2.37 -9.93
CA GLY A 100 10.58 -3.68 -9.73
C GLY A 100 10.65 -4.11 -8.25
N SER A 101 11.66 -4.95 -7.93
CA SER A 101 11.90 -5.50 -6.59
C SER A 101 13.19 -4.94 -5.94
N LEU A 102 13.54 -3.71 -6.24
CA LEU A 102 14.78 -3.07 -5.78
C LEU A 102 14.71 -2.63 -4.32
N SER A 103 15.82 -2.72 -3.58
CA SER A 103 15.97 -2.23 -2.20
C SER A 103 14.97 -2.87 -1.25
N HIS A 104 14.07 -2.09 -0.66
CA HIS A 104 13.02 -2.55 0.27
C HIS A 104 11.80 -3.17 -0.44
N SER A 105 11.73 -3.08 -1.77
CA SER A 105 10.65 -3.67 -2.55
C SER A 105 10.73 -5.19 -2.59
N HIS A 106 9.60 -5.83 -2.80
CA HIS A 106 9.42 -7.27 -2.80
C HIS A 106 9.11 -7.79 -4.21
N GLY A 107 9.14 -9.11 -4.40
CA GLY A 107 8.61 -9.78 -5.60
C GLY A 107 7.09 -9.92 -5.49
N ASP A 108 6.38 -8.81 -5.58
CA ASP A 108 4.96 -8.66 -5.25
C ASP A 108 4.15 -7.92 -6.32
N GLN A 109 4.59 -7.98 -7.57
CA GLN A 109 3.78 -7.45 -8.67
C GLN A 109 2.51 -8.28 -8.85
N ASN A 110 1.39 -7.63 -9.14
CA ASN A 110 0.06 -8.22 -9.15
C ASN A 110 -0.36 -8.87 -7.81
N ALA A 111 0.22 -8.42 -6.69
CA ALA A 111 -0.23 -8.79 -5.37
C ALA A 111 -1.32 -7.82 -4.87
N PHE A 112 -2.10 -8.29 -3.93
CA PHE A 112 -3.08 -7.45 -3.24
C PHE A 112 -3.06 -7.68 -1.73
N VAL A 113 -3.66 -6.75 -1.00
CA VAL A 113 -4.05 -6.90 0.40
C VAL A 113 -5.53 -6.53 0.54
N LEU A 114 -6.20 -7.17 1.47
CA LEU A 114 -7.60 -6.93 1.78
C LEU A 114 -7.79 -6.88 3.29
N TYR A 115 -8.35 -5.78 3.74
CA TYR A 115 -8.87 -5.57 5.08
C TYR A 115 -10.36 -5.28 4.97
N ALA A 116 -11.18 -5.90 5.78
CA ALA A 116 -12.61 -5.60 5.85
C ALA A 116 -13.21 -6.02 7.18
N HIS A 117 -14.23 -5.30 7.62
CA HIS A 117 -14.99 -5.61 8.85
C HIS A 117 -14.13 -5.73 10.11
N GLY A 118 -13.15 -4.85 10.26
CA GLY A 118 -12.23 -4.86 11.40
C GLY A 118 -11.13 -5.93 11.34
N GLU A 119 -11.05 -6.72 10.24
CA GLU A 119 -10.17 -7.88 10.13
C GLU A 119 -9.23 -7.81 8.92
N ASP A 120 -8.01 -8.28 9.11
CA ASP A 120 -7.05 -8.53 8.05
C ASP A 120 -7.38 -9.84 7.32
N LEU A 121 -8.05 -9.79 6.17
CA LEU A 121 -8.54 -10.97 5.44
C LEU A 121 -7.49 -11.55 4.48
N ALA A 122 -6.72 -10.71 3.81
CA ALA A 122 -5.65 -11.14 2.94
C ALA A 122 -4.43 -10.24 3.15
N ILE A 123 -3.45 -10.76 3.88
CA ILE A 123 -2.24 -10.04 4.25
C ILE A 123 -1.01 -10.61 3.57
N GLN A 124 0.06 -9.84 3.61
CA GLN A 124 1.41 -10.33 3.34
C GLN A 124 2.03 -10.88 4.65
N SER A 125 3.12 -11.61 4.55
CA SER A 125 3.82 -12.16 5.72
C SER A 125 4.48 -11.10 6.64
N GLY A 126 4.09 -9.86 6.48
CA GLY A 126 4.53 -8.71 7.28
C GLY A 126 5.84 -8.09 6.82
N HIS A 127 6.24 -7.07 7.58
CA HIS A 127 7.49 -6.33 7.36
C HIS A 127 8.72 -7.14 7.81
N TYR A 128 9.90 -6.75 7.41
CA TYR A 128 11.13 -7.41 7.87
C TYR A 128 11.46 -7.03 9.33
N VAL A 129 12.03 -7.99 10.08
CA VAL A 129 12.58 -7.71 11.41
C VAL A 129 13.92 -6.98 11.28
N ALA A 130 14.77 -7.44 10.34
CA ALA A 130 16.04 -6.80 10.00
C ALA A 130 16.27 -6.87 8.50
N PHE A 131 16.68 -5.75 7.91
CA PHE A 131 17.01 -5.66 6.49
C PHE A 131 18.14 -6.64 6.15
N ASN A 132 18.01 -7.37 5.05
CA ASN A 132 18.92 -8.41 4.60
C ASN A 132 19.08 -9.64 5.54
N SER A 133 18.25 -9.80 6.57
CA SER A 133 18.21 -11.06 7.31
C SER A 133 17.77 -12.22 6.42
N GLN A 134 18.07 -13.47 6.82
CA GLN A 134 17.67 -14.66 6.09
C GLN A 134 16.13 -14.73 5.91
N MET A 135 15.37 -14.38 6.95
CA MET A 135 13.92 -14.31 6.88
C MET A 135 13.45 -13.25 5.88
N HIS A 136 14.11 -12.08 5.84
CA HIS A 136 13.80 -11.03 4.88
C HIS A 136 14.04 -11.49 3.43
N ILE A 137 15.24 -12.04 3.15
CA ILE A 137 15.65 -12.43 1.80
C ILE A 137 14.87 -13.66 1.32
N ASN A 138 14.80 -14.72 2.13
CA ASN A 138 14.34 -16.03 1.69
C ASN A 138 12.83 -16.22 1.82
N TRP A 139 12.15 -15.35 2.56
CA TRP A 139 10.71 -15.44 2.76
C TRP A 139 10.00 -14.13 2.45
N ARG A 140 10.21 -13.08 3.26
CA ARG A 140 9.37 -11.87 3.19
C ARG A 140 9.46 -11.09 1.89
N ARG A 141 10.58 -11.13 1.19
CA ARG A 141 10.71 -10.53 -0.14
C ARG A 141 10.17 -11.41 -1.27
N GLN A 142 9.95 -12.70 -1.01
CA GLN A 142 9.58 -13.64 -2.03
C GLN A 142 8.09 -13.62 -2.36
N THR A 143 7.73 -13.86 -3.61
CA THR A 143 6.34 -13.92 -4.11
C THR A 143 5.48 -14.92 -3.34
N ARG A 144 6.07 -16.04 -2.89
CA ARG A 144 5.38 -17.08 -2.12
C ARG A 144 4.85 -16.63 -0.76
N SER A 145 5.30 -15.48 -0.25
CA SER A 145 4.83 -14.88 0.99
C SER A 145 3.79 -13.77 0.76
N LYS A 146 3.26 -13.68 -0.44
CA LYS A 146 2.34 -12.63 -0.89
C LYS A 146 1.06 -13.23 -1.45
N ASN A 147 0.02 -12.41 -1.56
CA ASN A 147 -1.21 -12.75 -2.28
C ASN A 147 -0.99 -12.61 -3.80
N ALA A 148 0.00 -13.32 -4.31
CA ALA A 148 0.40 -13.35 -5.71
C ALA A 148 0.57 -14.80 -6.20
N VAL A 149 0.54 -14.98 -7.51
CA VAL A 149 0.60 -16.30 -8.15
C VAL A 149 2.04 -16.79 -8.26
N LEU A 150 2.26 -18.09 -8.09
CA LEU A 150 3.50 -18.77 -8.48
C LEU A 150 3.28 -19.49 -9.81
N ILE A 151 4.19 -19.33 -10.77
CA ILE A 151 4.13 -19.97 -12.07
C ILE A 151 5.14 -21.12 -12.12
N GLY A 152 4.65 -22.36 -12.17
CA GLY A 152 5.50 -23.55 -12.08
C GLY A 152 6.29 -23.62 -10.77
N GLY A 153 5.71 -23.15 -9.65
CA GLY A 153 6.35 -23.10 -8.34
C GLY A 153 7.38 -21.96 -8.18
N LYS A 154 7.60 -21.15 -9.22
CA LYS A 154 8.54 -20.02 -9.22
C LYS A 154 7.78 -18.70 -9.05
N GLY A 155 8.35 -17.81 -8.25
CA GLY A 155 7.87 -16.45 -8.08
C GLY A 155 8.53 -15.45 -9.03
N GLN A 156 8.39 -14.20 -8.69
CA GLN A 156 9.07 -13.09 -9.34
C GLN A 156 10.49 -12.93 -8.79
N TYR A 157 11.33 -12.22 -9.54
CA TYR A 157 12.67 -11.93 -9.08
C TYR A 157 12.66 -10.96 -7.89
N ALA A 158 13.35 -11.31 -6.83
CA ALA A 158 13.46 -10.49 -5.62
C ALA A 158 14.86 -10.62 -4.96
N GLU A 159 15.90 -10.65 -5.79
CA GLU A 159 17.29 -10.87 -5.38
C GLU A 159 18.09 -9.56 -5.28
N LYS A 160 19.40 -9.67 -5.04
CA LYS A 160 20.29 -8.52 -4.81
C LYS A 160 20.84 -7.88 -6.09
N ASP A 161 20.76 -8.54 -7.24
CA ASP A 161 21.20 -7.94 -8.50
C ASP A 161 20.29 -6.77 -8.86
N LYS A 162 20.86 -5.57 -8.78
CA LYS A 162 20.09 -4.34 -8.98
C LYS A 162 19.56 -4.17 -10.40
N ALA A 163 20.29 -4.67 -11.42
CA ALA A 163 19.85 -4.57 -12.79
C ALA A 163 18.65 -5.49 -13.06
N LEU A 164 18.72 -6.74 -12.59
CA LEU A 164 17.63 -7.68 -12.69
C LEU A 164 16.43 -7.26 -11.84
N ALA A 165 16.67 -6.78 -10.62
CA ALA A 165 15.62 -6.32 -9.73
C ALA A 165 14.82 -5.14 -10.32
N ARG A 166 15.46 -4.21 -11.04
CA ARG A 166 14.76 -3.13 -11.76
C ARG A 166 13.88 -3.66 -12.89
N ARG A 167 14.31 -4.72 -13.58
CA ARG A 167 13.54 -5.34 -14.67
C ARG A 167 12.34 -6.13 -14.17
N ALA A 168 12.33 -6.53 -12.89
CA ALA A 168 11.23 -7.27 -12.29
C ALA A 168 10.03 -6.37 -11.99
N ALA A 169 9.61 -5.60 -12.97
CA ALA A 169 8.56 -4.59 -12.88
C ALA A 169 7.19 -5.13 -13.31
N GLY A 170 6.14 -4.44 -12.90
CA GLY A 170 4.78 -4.60 -13.37
C GLY A 170 4.22 -3.26 -13.87
N ARG A 171 2.96 -3.27 -14.25
CA ARG A 171 2.21 -2.05 -14.61
C ARG A 171 0.72 -2.29 -14.44
N ILE A 172 -0.03 -1.25 -14.15
CA ILE A 172 -1.48 -1.22 -14.31
C ILE A 172 -1.78 -1.10 -15.81
N VAL A 173 -2.54 -2.05 -16.35
CA VAL A 173 -2.91 -2.08 -17.77
C VAL A 173 -4.20 -1.33 -18.01
N SER A 174 -5.18 -1.55 -17.13
CA SER A 174 -6.46 -0.88 -17.19
C SER A 174 -7.16 -0.91 -15.84
N PHE A 175 -8.02 0.04 -15.62
CA PHE A 175 -9.03 0.03 -14.57
C PHE A 175 -10.34 0.54 -15.15
N GLU A 176 -11.44 0.04 -14.64
CA GLU A 176 -12.78 0.42 -15.03
C GLU A 176 -13.66 0.48 -13.79
N GLU A 177 -14.36 1.57 -13.62
CA GLU A 177 -15.38 1.73 -12.58
C GLU A 177 -16.74 1.91 -13.22
N LYS A 178 -17.68 1.05 -12.85
CA LYS A 178 -19.11 1.12 -13.23
C LYS A 178 -19.95 0.97 -11.97
N PRO A 179 -21.22 1.39 -12.00
CA PRO A 179 -22.13 1.14 -10.88
C PRO A 179 -22.10 -0.34 -10.46
N GLY A 180 -21.78 -0.61 -9.18
CA GLY A 180 -21.70 -1.96 -8.63
C GLY A 180 -20.49 -2.79 -9.05
N HIS A 181 -19.55 -2.24 -9.83
CA HIS A 181 -18.47 -3.04 -10.40
C HIS A 181 -17.18 -2.23 -10.62
N ILE A 182 -16.07 -2.70 -10.08
CA ILE A 182 -14.73 -2.18 -10.36
C ILE A 182 -13.88 -3.32 -10.89
N ARG A 183 -13.19 -3.09 -12.00
CA ARG A 183 -12.22 -4.03 -12.58
C ARG A 183 -10.87 -3.38 -12.70
N MET A 184 -9.83 -4.10 -12.36
CA MET A 184 -8.45 -3.68 -12.55
C MET A 184 -7.61 -4.81 -13.11
N LEU A 185 -6.77 -4.49 -14.08
CA LEU A 185 -5.87 -5.43 -14.73
C LEU A 185 -4.43 -4.96 -14.53
N GLY A 186 -3.61 -5.83 -13.97
CA GLY A 186 -2.16 -5.64 -13.84
C GLY A 186 -1.38 -6.64 -14.68
N ASP A 187 -0.26 -6.20 -15.25
CA ASP A 187 0.68 -7.02 -15.98
C ASP A 187 2.01 -7.11 -15.21
N ALA A 188 2.36 -8.31 -14.78
CA ALA A 188 3.61 -8.63 -14.08
C ALA A 188 4.54 -9.52 -14.93
N THR A 189 4.32 -9.59 -16.24
CA THR A 189 5.07 -10.48 -17.13
C THR A 189 6.57 -10.29 -16.99
N ALA A 190 7.06 -9.06 -17.00
CA ALA A 190 8.48 -8.77 -16.86
C ALA A 190 9.05 -9.29 -15.52
N ALA A 191 8.31 -9.14 -14.43
CA ALA A 191 8.73 -9.62 -13.11
C ALA A 191 8.94 -11.13 -13.06
N TYR A 192 8.02 -11.87 -13.68
CA TYR A 192 8.15 -13.34 -13.78
C TYR A 192 9.22 -13.76 -14.77
N GLN A 193 9.37 -13.08 -15.91
CA GLN A 193 10.36 -13.42 -16.94
C GLN A 193 11.80 -13.34 -16.44
N VAL A 194 12.11 -12.41 -15.53
CA VAL A 194 13.44 -12.33 -14.93
C VAL A 194 13.78 -13.59 -14.15
N ALA A 195 12.82 -14.21 -13.47
CA ALA A 195 13.01 -15.44 -12.71
C ALA A 195 12.75 -16.71 -13.56
N ASN A 196 11.91 -16.62 -14.59
CA ASN A 196 11.53 -17.71 -15.46
C ASN A 196 11.28 -17.22 -16.90
N PRO A 197 12.30 -17.24 -17.77
CA PRO A 197 12.22 -16.73 -19.15
C PRO A 197 11.16 -17.40 -20.03
N LEU A 198 10.61 -18.54 -19.62
CA LEU A 198 9.56 -19.24 -20.35
C LEU A 198 8.16 -18.62 -20.17
N VAL A 199 8.00 -17.73 -19.23
CA VAL A 199 6.73 -17.01 -19.01
C VAL A 199 6.49 -16.07 -20.18
N ARG A 200 5.38 -16.28 -20.89
CA ARG A 200 4.98 -15.43 -22.02
C ARG A 200 4.07 -14.30 -21.60
N LYS A 201 3.21 -14.56 -20.62
CA LYS A 201 2.22 -13.60 -20.10
C LYS A 201 1.88 -13.90 -18.64
N ALA A 202 1.80 -12.86 -17.80
CA ALA A 202 1.42 -12.94 -16.40
C ALA A 202 0.56 -11.71 -16.02
N GLU A 203 -0.67 -11.74 -16.48
CA GLU A 203 -1.67 -10.74 -16.13
C GLU A 203 -2.57 -11.24 -15.01
N ARG A 204 -3.08 -10.30 -14.21
CA ARG A 204 -4.09 -10.56 -13.18
C ARG A 204 -5.20 -9.55 -13.27
N GLU A 205 -6.40 -10.04 -13.43
CA GLU A 205 -7.62 -9.28 -13.30
C GLU A 205 -8.20 -9.46 -11.90
N ASN A 206 -8.60 -8.36 -11.28
CA ASN A 206 -9.29 -8.36 -10.01
C ASN A 206 -10.65 -7.67 -10.20
N PRO A 207 -11.73 -8.44 -10.34
CA PRO A 207 -13.08 -7.88 -10.30
C PRO A 207 -13.45 -7.61 -8.84
N PHE A 208 -14.02 -6.45 -8.59
CA PHE A 208 -14.61 -6.08 -7.32
C PHE A 208 -16.08 -5.77 -7.54
N VAL A 209 -16.96 -6.58 -6.98
CA VAL A 209 -18.40 -6.40 -7.07
C VAL A 209 -18.86 -5.64 -5.83
N ASN A 210 -19.58 -4.57 -6.04
CA ASN A 210 -20.15 -3.75 -5.00
C ASN A 210 -21.67 -3.89 -5.04
N ASP A 211 -22.21 -4.81 -4.30
CA ASP A 211 -23.63 -4.83 -4.04
C ASP A 211 -23.96 -3.66 -3.11
N SER A 212 -24.59 -2.64 -3.67
CA SER A 212 -24.98 -1.39 -3.01
C SER A 212 -25.96 -1.61 -1.88
#